data_217e916a0399d895d6dcf01269dc48ba
#
_entry.id   217e916a0399d895d6dcf01269dc48ba
#
_cell.length_a   1.000
_cell.length_b   1.000
_cell.length_c   1.000
_cell.angle_alpha   90.00
_cell.angle_beta   90.00
_cell.angle_gamma   90.00
#
_symmetry.space_group_name_H-M   'P 1'
#
loop_
_entity.id
_entity.type
_entity.pdbx_description
1 polymer ?
#
loop_
_entity_poly.entity_id
_entity_poly.type
_entity_poly.pdbx_seq_one_letter_code
_entity_poly.pdbx_strand_id
1 'polypeptide(L)'
;MTLLNGCQIRPAQAAPTVNTVAERETGQEQTIPVEQKVPQNQQGMAAETIKEAAFHGSTVTIAKSQKIRAADITEEEIEAMVRMAASDLKTVVKNGQTVVLKPNLVQMIVDSTGELLDQEVNGITVDWRVTKAVLKMVRELNPDGKVYIMEGSATGPTREVMKYFHYTPDYMEGADGFLCLEEDCGAWQDFDAPEVVKVELPDGLLHKTYYFNRILYEADVVISIPTLKTSSGVVVTGGIKNVSIGTPPGNLYGVAPDNPSKTAMVSHKITDGELDRWIYDYYMARPVNYVIVDGLQGFQSGPVPMSHERKETDKMNMGVIMGGTDAVAVDTICSLVTGWDPESIGYLNLLRENTEAGELESIRVKGAYVDELRKKFTIRKPELGGIQLEAGNGPSLEAEAGRNGDQLEIQYKTGENACKTEIFVDGIFQYSGGTVADGEIQLNIPGLSAGTHEVQIVVYDRFLNKTAKTIEV
;
A
#
# COMPACT_ATOMS: atom_id res chain seq x y z
N MET A 1 -53.38 -21.36 18.91
CA MET A 1 -54.17 -22.01 17.86
C MET A 1 -53.45 -21.74 16.56
N THR A 2 -52.66 -22.71 16.18
CA THR A 2 -52.75 -23.50 14.93
C THR A 2 -52.36 -22.69 13.69
N LEU A 3 -51.37 -23.02 12.88
CA LEU A 3 -50.93 -24.30 12.29
C LEU A 3 -49.48 -24.20 11.79
N LEU A 4 -48.72 -25.24 12.05
CA LEU A 4 -47.51 -25.65 11.37
C LEU A 4 -47.83 -26.14 9.95
N ASN A 5 -47.01 -25.81 8.94
CA ASN A 5 -46.89 -26.63 7.75
C ASN A 5 -45.42 -26.77 7.37
N GLY A 6 -44.95 -28.01 7.48
CA GLY A 6 -43.63 -28.44 7.07
C GLY A 6 -43.52 -28.60 5.56
N CYS A 7 -42.34 -28.38 5.04
CA CYS A 7 -41.98 -28.74 3.67
C CYS A 7 -40.87 -29.79 3.72
N GLN A 8 -41.22 -30.97 3.15
CA GLN A 8 -40.35 -32.14 3.07
C GLN A 8 -39.30 -31.97 1.96
N ILE A 9 -38.08 -32.34 2.30
CA ILE A 9 -36.94 -32.44 1.38
C ILE A 9 -37.03 -33.80 0.65
N ARG A 10 -37.00 -33.79 -0.68
CA ARG A 10 -36.80 -34.99 -1.52
C ARG A 10 -35.33 -35.08 -1.92
N PRO A 11 -34.71 -36.28 -1.93
CA PRO A 11 -33.35 -36.48 -2.36
C PRO A 11 -33.20 -36.47 -3.89
N ALA A 12 -32.11 -35.88 -4.39
CA ALA A 12 -31.76 -35.86 -5.80
C ALA A 12 -31.13 -37.19 -6.24
N GLN A 13 -31.57 -37.66 -7.42
CA GLN A 13 -31.11 -38.85 -8.10
C GLN A 13 -29.70 -38.64 -8.72
N ALA A 14 -28.89 -39.69 -8.66
CA ALA A 14 -27.62 -39.83 -9.32
C ALA A 14 -27.73 -39.84 -10.86
N ALA A 15 -26.77 -39.15 -11.52
CA ALA A 15 -26.58 -39.23 -12.96
C ALA A 15 -25.50 -40.28 -13.33
N PRO A 16 -25.59 -40.88 -14.52
CA PRO A 16 -24.81 -42.07 -14.86
C PRO A 16 -23.41 -41.77 -15.40
N THR A 17 -22.50 -42.67 -15.07
CA THR A 17 -21.14 -42.81 -15.62
C THR A 17 -21.16 -43.16 -17.12
N VAL A 18 -20.35 -42.49 -17.91
CA VAL A 18 -19.98 -42.99 -19.26
C VAL A 18 -18.44 -43.05 -19.31
N ASN A 19 -17.98 -44.30 -19.38
CA ASN A 19 -16.61 -44.64 -19.84
C ASN A 19 -16.56 -44.55 -21.37
N THR A 20 -15.51 -43.93 -21.92
CA THR A 20 -14.86 -44.47 -23.14
C THR A 20 -13.42 -43.94 -23.25
N VAL A 21 -12.54 -44.90 -23.37
CA VAL A 21 -11.13 -44.84 -23.70
C VAL A 21 -10.91 -44.46 -25.16
N ALA A 22 -9.98 -43.57 -25.47
CA ALA A 22 -9.27 -43.58 -26.75
C ALA A 22 -7.86 -43.00 -26.53
N GLU A 23 -6.89 -43.89 -26.61
CA GLU A 23 -5.48 -43.60 -26.82
C GLU A 23 -5.27 -42.93 -28.19
N ARG A 24 -4.40 -41.93 -28.26
CA ARG A 24 -3.46 -41.71 -29.38
C ARG A 24 -2.38 -40.69 -29.09
N GLU A 25 -1.19 -41.22 -29.13
CA GLU A 25 0.05 -40.79 -29.80
C GLU A 25 0.81 -39.54 -29.29
N THR A 26 1.91 -39.88 -28.74
CA THR A 26 3.21 -39.24 -28.56
C THR A 26 3.59 -38.21 -29.63
N GLY A 27 3.64 -36.92 -29.24
CA GLY A 27 4.41 -35.90 -29.95
C GLY A 27 5.63 -35.55 -29.14
N GLN A 28 6.81 -35.81 -29.66
CA GLN A 28 8.10 -35.48 -29.07
C GLN A 28 8.26 -33.96 -29.00
N GLU A 29 8.39 -33.43 -27.79
CA GLU A 29 8.98 -32.10 -27.56
C GLU A 29 10.47 -32.15 -27.85
N GLN A 30 10.86 -31.47 -28.92
CA GLN A 30 12.27 -31.15 -29.18
C GLN A 30 12.68 -29.98 -28.27
N THR A 31 13.33 -30.30 -27.16
CA THR A 31 14.13 -29.35 -26.41
C THR A 31 15.37 -28.97 -27.24
N ILE A 32 15.42 -27.70 -27.66
CA ILE A 32 16.62 -27.11 -28.24
C ILE A 32 17.47 -26.59 -27.08
N PRO A 33 18.65 -27.14 -26.81
CA PRO A 33 19.60 -26.52 -25.89
C PRO A 33 20.33 -25.39 -26.60
N VAL A 34 20.09 -24.16 -26.21
CA VAL A 34 20.97 -23.06 -26.60
C VAL A 34 22.16 -23.05 -25.63
N GLU A 35 23.15 -23.88 -25.91
CA GLU A 35 24.51 -23.69 -25.39
C GLU A 35 25.16 -22.52 -26.13
N GLN A 36 25.13 -21.33 -25.53
CA GLN A 36 26.06 -20.28 -25.90
C GLN A 36 27.43 -20.63 -25.31
N LYS A 37 28.33 -21.06 -26.16
CA LYS A 37 29.77 -21.18 -25.87
C LYS A 37 30.31 -19.79 -25.57
N VAL A 38 30.60 -19.53 -24.30
CA VAL A 38 31.45 -18.42 -23.87
C VAL A 38 32.88 -18.73 -24.28
N PRO A 39 33.58 -17.85 -25.03
CA PRO A 39 35.00 -18.03 -25.30
C PRO A 39 35.79 -17.91 -24.00
N GLN A 40 36.45 -18.99 -23.58
CA GLN A 40 37.50 -18.92 -22.58
C GLN A 40 38.73 -18.27 -23.22
N ASN A 41 38.99 -17.01 -22.89
CA ASN A 41 40.32 -16.46 -22.58
C ASN A 41 40.28 -14.94 -22.54
N GLN A 42 40.23 -14.43 -21.31
CA GLN A 42 41.06 -13.26 -20.92
C GLN A 42 40.90 -13.18 -19.39
N GLN A 43 41.98 -13.54 -18.66
CA GLN A 43 42.20 -13.03 -17.31
C GLN A 43 42.42 -11.51 -17.44
N GLY A 44 41.29 -10.78 -17.49
CA GLY A 44 41.23 -9.33 -17.29
C GLY A 44 40.55 -9.08 -15.97
N MET A 45 41.04 -8.15 -15.19
CA MET A 45 40.44 -7.62 -13.97
C MET A 45 38.92 -7.59 -14.13
N ALA A 46 38.16 -8.16 -13.19
CA ALA A 46 36.72 -8.07 -13.17
C ALA A 46 36.37 -6.57 -13.29
N ALA A 47 35.68 -6.18 -14.35
CA ALA A 47 35.23 -4.79 -14.49
C ALA A 47 34.41 -4.46 -13.25
N GLU A 48 34.75 -3.39 -12.55
CA GLU A 48 33.96 -2.92 -11.42
C GLU A 48 32.53 -2.67 -11.92
N THR A 49 31.57 -3.36 -11.33
CA THR A 49 30.16 -3.18 -11.67
C THR A 49 29.65 -1.93 -11.01
N ILE A 50 28.98 -1.05 -11.76
CA ILE A 50 28.31 0.15 -11.23
C ILE A 50 27.39 -0.28 -10.09
N LYS A 51 27.45 0.43 -8.95
CA LYS A 51 26.63 0.16 -7.78
C LYS A 51 25.55 1.23 -7.61
N GLU A 52 24.42 0.81 -7.04
CA GLU A 52 23.36 1.76 -6.68
C GLU A 52 23.86 2.76 -5.63
N ALA A 53 23.64 4.05 -5.87
CA ALA A 53 23.98 5.11 -4.92
C ALA A 53 23.05 5.10 -3.70
N ALA A 54 23.56 5.56 -2.54
CA ALA A 54 22.74 5.72 -1.36
C ALA A 54 21.69 6.83 -1.58
N PHE A 55 20.50 6.62 -1.06
CA PHE A 55 19.43 7.62 -1.03
C PHE A 55 19.04 7.90 0.43
N HIS A 56 18.97 9.16 0.81
CA HIS A 56 18.74 9.58 2.20
C HIS A 56 17.29 10.02 2.47
N GLY A 57 16.41 9.86 1.51
CA GLY A 57 14.97 10.12 1.66
C GLY A 57 14.14 8.84 1.80
N SER A 58 12.84 9.00 1.70
CA SER A 58 11.88 7.91 1.78
C SER A 58 11.75 7.18 0.44
N THR A 59 11.74 5.86 0.46
CA THR A 59 11.52 5.05 -0.74
C THR A 59 10.14 4.43 -0.72
N VAL A 60 9.39 4.59 -1.82
CA VAL A 60 8.14 3.88 -2.08
C VAL A 60 8.35 2.97 -3.27
N THR A 61 8.18 1.67 -3.06
CA THR A 61 8.33 0.69 -4.15
C THR A 61 6.96 0.29 -4.68
N ILE A 62 6.76 0.36 -6.01
CA ILE A 62 5.52 0.02 -6.69
C ILE A 62 5.73 -1.19 -7.59
N ALA A 63 5.14 -2.31 -7.22
CA ALA A 63 5.03 -3.49 -8.06
C ALA A 63 3.74 -3.43 -8.87
N LYS A 64 3.82 -3.66 -10.20
CA LYS A 64 2.68 -3.64 -11.10
C LYS A 64 2.54 -4.97 -11.82
N SER A 65 1.33 -5.53 -11.82
CA SER A 65 0.95 -6.68 -12.63
C SER A 65 0.80 -6.30 -14.11
N GLN A 66 1.08 -7.25 -15.00
CA GLN A 66 0.79 -7.15 -16.43
C GLN A 66 -0.68 -7.46 -16.75
N LYS A 67 -1.47 -7.94 -15.77
CA LYS A 67 -2.89 -8.24 -15.94
C LYS A 67 -3.72 -6.96 -15.97
N ILE A 68 -4.71 -6.93 -16.86
CA ILE A 68 -5.63 -5.79 -16.99
C ILE A 68 -6.65 -5.78 -15.87
N ARG A 69 -7.18 -6.98 -15.51
CA ARG A 69 -8.18 -7.11 -14.45
C ARG A 69 -7.53 -7.66 -13.18
N ALA A 70 -7.86 -7.07 -12.06
CA ALA A 70 -7.38 -7.53 -10.75
C ALA A 70 -7.75 -8.98 -10.45
N ALA A 71 -8.93 -9.42 -10.90
CA ALA A 71 -9.39 -10.81 -10.73
C ALA A 71 -8.58 -11.87 -11.50
N ASP A 72 -7.76 -11.46 -12.48
CA ASP A 72 -6.91 -12.37 -13.25
C ASP A 72 -5.51 -12.53 -12.63
N ILE A 73 -5.21 -11.80 -11.54
CA ILE A 73 -3.91 -11.87 -10.85
C ILE A 73 -3.94 -13.06 -9.89
N THR A 74 -3.00 -13.99 -10.06
CA THR A 74 -2.93 -15.21 -9.24
C THR A 74 -2.32 -14.94 -7.85
N GLU A 75 -2.50 -15.87 -6.91
CA GLU A 75 -1.92 -15.75 -5.56
C GLU A 75 -0.39 -15.72 -5.62
N GLU A 76 0.24 -16.49 -6.51
CA GLU A 76 1.69 -16.50 -6.69
C GLU A 76 2.20 -15.17 -7.26
N GLU A 77 1.45 -14.56 -8.19
CA GLU A 77 1.78 -13.24 -8.74
C GLU A 77 1.64 -12.16 -7.66
N ILE A 78 0.58 -12.23 -6.83
CA ILE A 78 0.38 -11.34 -5.68
C ILE A 78 1.55 -11.47 -4.70
N GLU A 79 1.96 -12.69 -4.35
CA GLU A 79 3.12 -12.90 -3.47
C GLU A 79 4.39 -12.29 -4.07
N ALA A 80 4.65 -12.48 -5.35
CA ALA A 80 5.81 -11.88 -6.03
C ALA A 80 5.76 -10.34 -6.01
N MET A 81 4.58 -9.75 -6.24
CA MET A 81 4.38 -8.31 -6.16
C MET A 81 4.59 -7.77 -4.74
N VAL A 82 4.08 -8.45 -3.71
CA VAL A 82 4.30 -8.08 -2.30
C VAL A 82 5.78 -8.15 -1.96
N ARG A 83 6.49 -9.22 -2.36
CA ARG A 83 7.93 -9.37 -2.15
C ARG A 83 8.75 -8.26 -2.81
N MET A 84 8.34 -7.82 -4.00
CA MET A 84 8.97 -6.69 -4.68
C MET A 84 8.69 -5.37 -3.93
N ALA A 85 7.41 -5.08 -3.64
CA ALA A 85 6.99 -3.84 -2.99
C ALA A 85 7.54 -3.69 -1.57
N ALA A 86 7.72 -4.81 -0.85
CA ALA A 86 8.22 -4.87 0.51
C ALA A 86 9.67 -5.39 0.60
N SER A 87 10.50 -5.17 -0.42
CA SER A 87 11.88 -5.71 -0.49
C SER A 87 12.79 -5.19 0.64
N ASP A 88 12.47 -4.06 1.23
CA ASP A 88 13.16 -3.44 2.37
C ASP A 88 12.53 -3.76 3.74
N LEU A 89 11.47 -4.57 3.81
CA LEU A 89 10.81 -4.98 5.06
C LEU A 89 11.80 -5.58 6.09
N LYS A 90 12.84 -6.25 5.60
CA LYS A 90 13.97 -6.77 6.41
C LYS A 90 14.73 -5.68 7.19
N THR A 91 14.60 -4.40 6.82
CA THR A 91 15.21 -3.29 7.58
C THR A 91 14.47 -3.03 8.88
N VAL A 92 13.15 -3.34 8.91
CA VAL A 92 12.23 -3.09 10.01
C VAL A 92 11.97 -4.35 10.85
N VAL A 93 11.62 -5.45 10.21
CA VAL A 93 11.30 -6.72 10.91
C VAL A 93 12.57 -7.49 11.23
N LYS A 94 12.71 -7.91 12.49
CA LYS A 94 13.81 -8.71 13.01
C LYS A 94 13.28 -9.93 13.79
N ASN A 95 14.10 -10.96 13.90
CA ASN A 95 13.73 -12.14 14.66
C ASN A 95 13.50 -11.84 16.16
N GLY A 96 12.50 -12.47 16.75
CA GLY A 96 12.13 -12.36 18.16
C GLY A 96 11.17 -11.21 18.48
N GLN A 97 10.78 -10.39 17.49
CA GLN A 97 9.87 -9.24 17.69
C GLN A 97 8.40 -9.65 17.78
N THR A 98 7.61 -8.79 18.41
CA THR A 98 6.14 -8.78 18.29
C THR A 98 5.74 -7.90 17.12
N VAL A 99 5.10 -8.49 16.11
CA VAL A 99 4.64 -7.82 14.90
C VAL A 99 3.12 -7.83 14.84
N VAL A 100 2.52 -6.69 14.55
CA VAL A 100 1.08 -6.55 14.29
C VAL A 100 0.87 -6.25 12.81
N LEU A 101 0.05 -7.06 12.15
CA LEU A 101 -0.47 -6.81 10.81
C LEU A 101 -1.87 -6.21 10.92
N LYS A 102 -2.07 -5.02 10.37
CA LYS A 102 -3.36 -4.32 10.38
C LYS A 102 -3.93 -4.22 8.96
N PRO A 103 -4.68 -5.23 8.47
CA PRO A 103 -5.42 -5.11 7.23
C PRO A 103 -6.54 -4.07 7.34
N ASN A 104 -7.15 -3.69 6.21
CA ASN A 104 -8.33 -2.83 6.17
C ASN A 104 -9.57 -3.66 5.81
N LEU A 105 -10.40 -4.00 6.81
CA LEU A 105 -11.58 -4.87 6.61
C LEU A 105 -12.91 -4.17 6.89
N VAL A 106 -12.98 -2.92 6.91
CA VAL A 106 -14.10 -1.99 7.16
C VAL A 106 -15.44 -2.64 7.55
N GLN A 107 -16.01 -3.45 6.64
CA GLN A 107 -17.30 -4.16 6.80
C GLN A 107 -17.44 -5.25 5.74
N MET A 108 -18.34 -6.20 5.95
CA MET A 108 -18.64 -7.29 4.99
C MET A 108 -19.90 -7.06 4.15
N ILE A 109 -20.74 -6.09 4.49
CA ILE A 109 -22.01 -5.82 3.79
C ILE A 109 -21.92 -4.58 2.92
N VAL A 110 -22.61 -4.58 1.77
CA VAL A 110 -22.69 -3.45 0.84
C VAL A 110 -23.49 -2.30 1.47
N ASP A 111 -24.71 -2.58 1.87
CA ASP A 111 -25.67 -1.59 2.37
C ASP A 111 -26.69 -2.21 3.36
N SER A 112 -27.77 -1.48 3.63
CA SER A 112 -28.86 -1.91 4.52
C SER A 112 -29.65 -3.15 4.04
N THR A 113 -29.46 -3.60 2.79
CA THR A 113 -30.10 -4.82 2.28
C THR A 113 -29.43 -6.09 2.78
N GLY A 114 -28.23 -5.99 3.33
CA GLY A 114 -27.44 -7.10 3.82
C GLY A 114 -26.69 -7.86 2.71
N GLU A 115 -26.62 -7.33 1.49
CA GLU A 115 -25.81 -7.90 0.44
C GLU A 115 -24.33 -7.90 0.85
N LEU A 116 -23.66 -9.03 0.64
CA LEU A 116 -22.26 -9.20 0.99
C LEU A 116 -21.32 -8.67 -0.10
N LEU A 117 -20.17 -8.13 0.31
CA LEU A 117 -19.07 -7.84 -0.58
C LEU A 117 -18.45 -9.15 -1.09
N ASP A 118 -17.84 -9.10 -2.28
CA ASP A 118 -16.99 -10.19 -2.75
C ASP A 118 -15.84 -10.42 -1.76
N GLN A 119 -15.48 -11.67 -1.50
CA GLN A 119 -14.44 -12.01 -0.53
C GLN A 119 -13.03 -11.62 -1.01
N GLU A 120 -12.86 -11.47 -2.32
CA GLU A 120 -11.60 -11.11 -2.97
C GLU A 120 -11.83 -9.95 -3.95
N VAL A 121 -10.81 -9.16 -4.18
CA VAL A 121 -10.75 -8.15 -5.26
C VAL A 121 -11.94 -7.18 -5.26
N ASN A 122 -12.47 -6.85 -4.09
CA ASN A 122 -13.62 -5.95 -3.97
C ASN A 122 -13.22 -4.45 -3.94
N GLY A 123 -11.94 -4.14 -3.63
CA GLY A 123 -11.39 -2.79 -3.52
C GLY A 123 -11.80 -2.02 -2.26
N ILE A 124 -12.69 -2.57 -1.43
CA ILE A 124 -13.16 -1.99 -0.17
C ILE A 124 -12.32 -2.53 1.00
N THR A 125 -12.13 -3.84 1.01
CA THR A 125 -11.33 -4.57 1.99
C THR A 125 -10.07 -5.10 1.33
N VAL A 126 -9.03 -5.27 2.13
CA VAL A 126 -7.78 -5.88 1.66
C VAL A 126 -8.04 -7.30 1.20
N ASP A 127 -7.56 -7.65 0.02
CA ASP A 127 -7.52 -9.02 -0.44
C ASP A 127 -6.66 -9.86 0.52
N TRP A 128 -7.24 -10.90 1.08
CA TRP A 128 -6.59 -11.72 2.09
C TRP A 128 -5.24 -12.32 1.61
N ARG A 129 -5.11 -12.56 0.29
CA ARG A 129 -3.87 -13.08 -0.32
C ARG A 129 -2.70 -12.10 -0.16
N VAL A 130 -2.97 -10.79 -0.19
CA VAL A 130 -1.96 -9.76 0.09
C VAL A 130 -1.47 -9.87 1.54
N THR A 131 -2.40 -9.93 2.51
CA THR A 131 -2.02 -10.08 3.92
C THR A 131 -1.29 -11.41 4.19
N LYS A 132 -1.72 -12.51 3.55
CA LYS A 132 -1.05 -13.80 3.64
C LYS A 132 0.39 -13.75 3.14
N ALA A 133 0.63 -13.07 2.00
CA ALA A 133 1.97 -12.89 1.47
C ALA A 133 2.86 -12.06 2.43
N VAL A 134 2.30 -10.99 3.03
CA VAL A 134 3.01 -10.21 4.06
C VAL A 134 3.32 -11.06 5.29
N LEU A 135 2.35 -11.83 5.80
CA LEU A 135 2.54 -12.73 6.93
C LEU A 135 3.67 -13.74 6.67
N LYS A 136 3.71 -14.33 5.48
CA LYS A 136 4.76 -15.25 5.06
C LYS A 136 6.14 -14.59 5.10
N MET A 137 6.28 -13.38 4.53
CA MET A 137 7.54 -12.62 4.59
C MET A 137 7.95 -12.29 6.02
N VAL A 138 6.98 -11.87 6.87
CA VAL A 138 7.25 -11.59 8.28
C VAL A 138 7.72 -12.85 9.00
N ARG A 139 7.12 -14.01 8.76
CA ARG A 139 7.56 -15.29 9.37
C ARG A 139 8.94 -15.72 8.92
N GLU A 140 9.29 -15.49 7.66
CA GLU A 140 10.65 -15.76 7.17
C GLU A 140 11.71 -14.90 7.89
N LEU A 141 11.39 -13.65 8.22
CA LEU A 141 12.27 -12.70 8.92
C LEU A 141 12.22 -12.87 10.45
N ASN A 142 11.11 -13.36 10.98
CA ASN A 142 10.79 -13.42 12.41
C ASN A 142 10.23 -14.80 12.82
N PRO A 143 11.01 -15.89 12.66
CA PRO A 143 10.53 -17.23 12.96
C PRO A 143 10.21 -17.47 14.44
N ASP A 144 10.93 -16.84 15.37
CA ASP A 144 10.80 -17.05 16.82
C ASP A 144 9.94 -15.99 17.52
N GLY A 145 9.53 -14.91 16.82
CA GLY A 145 8.73 -13.85 17.40
C GLY A 145 7.23 -14.12 17.33
N LYS A 146 6.44 -13.11 17.69
CA LYS A 146 4.97 -13.14 17.66
C LYS A 146 4.41 -12.34 16.50
N VAL A 147 3.39 -12.87 15.83
CA VAL A 147 2.68 -12.16 14.76
C VAL A 147 1.18 -12.20 15.01
N TYR A 148 0.60 -11.03 15.20
CA TYR A 148 -0.85 -10.86 15.39
C TYR A 148 -1.47 -10.17 14.18
N ILE A 149 -2.67 -10.61 13.80
CA ILE A 149 -3.51 -9.90 12.82
C ILE A 149 -4.62 -9.21 13.60
N MET A 150 -4.78 -7.90 13.38
CA MET A 150 -5.65 -7.07 14.20
C MET A 150 -6.59 -6.22 13.34
N GLU A 151 -7.86 -6.15 13.72
CA GLU A 151 -8.85 -5.29 13.07
C GLU A 151 -9.87 -4.76 14.07
N GLY A 152 -10.43 -3.58 13.73
CA GLY A 152 -11.63 -3.04 14.34
C GLY A 152 -12.56 -2.57 13.24
N SER A 153 -13.55 -3.38 12.89
CA SER A 153 -14.48 -3.07 11.79
C SER A 153 -15.34 -1.84 12.09
N ALA A 154 -15.87 -1.22 11.04
CA ALA A 154 -16.73 -0.04 11.20
C ALA A 154 -18.17 -0.42 11.53
N THR A 155 -18.59 -1.63 11.17
CA THR A 155 -19.97 -2.12 11.38
C THR A 155 -19.96 -3.61 11.62
N GLY A 156 -20.76 -4.07 12.57
CA GLY A 156 -20.90 -5.47 12.92
C GLY A 156 -19.73 -6.03 13.74
N PRO A 157 -19.83 -7.27 14.23
CA PRO A 157 -18.78 -7.94 14.98
C PRO A 157 -17.53 -8.14 14.12
N THR A 158 -16.39 -7.62 14.54
CA THR A 158 -15.13 -7.72 13.80
C THR A 158 -14.72 -9.17 13.55
N ARG A 159 -14.98 -10.07 14.50
CA ARG A 159 -14.69 -11.50 14.38
C ARG A 159 -15.39 -12.15 13.18
N GLU A 160 -16.65 -11.78 12.95
CA GLU A 160 -17.42 -12.30 11.79
C GLU A 160 -16.90 -11.70 10.48
N VAL A 161 -16.53 -10.40 10.48
CA VAL A 161 -15.92 -9.75 9.32
C VAL A 161 -14.59 -10.41 8.95
N MET A 162 -13.72 -10.64 9.94
CA MET A 162 -12.44 -11.33 9.74
C MET A 162 -12.65 -12.74 9.18
N LYS A 163 -13.57 -13.51 9.77
CA LYS A 163 -13.90 -14.87 9.30
C LYS A 163 -14.42 -14.86 7.86
N TYR A 164 -15.29 -13.91 7.52
CA TYR A 164 -15.87 -13.81 6.18
C TYR A 164 -14.78 -13.58 5.14
N PHE A 165 -13.78 -12.72 5.41
CA PHE A 165 -12.69 -12.42 4.51
C PHE A 165 -11.45 -13.33 4.68
N HIS A 166 -11.62 -14.56 5.16
CA HIS A 166 -10.57 -15.57 5.29
C HIS A 166 -9.45 -15.24 6.29
N TYR A 167 -9.66 -14.32 7.22
CA TYR A 167 -8.71 -14.06 8.30
C TYR A 167 -8.96 -15.06 9.45
N THR A 168 -8.56 -16.31 9.21
CA THR A 168 -8.68 -17.45 10.13
C THR A 168 -7.39 -18.26 10.12
N PRO A 169 -7.14 -19.11 11.15
CA PRO A 169 -5.92 -19.93 11.20
C PRO A 169 -5.68 -20.78 9.96
N ASP A 170 -6.74 -21.26 9.31
CA ASP A 170 -6.63 -22.12 8.12
C ASP A 170 -6.09 -21.38 6.88
N TYR A 171 -6.37 -20.07 6.78
CA TYR A 171 -5.91 -19.23 5.66
C TYR A 171 -4.65 -18.44 6.00
N MET A 172 -4.50 -18.05 7.26
CA MET A 172 -3.40 -17.23 7.76
C MET A 172 -2.46 -18.08 8.64
N GLU A 173 -1.97 -19.17 8.06
CA GLU A 173 -1.01 -20.05 8.73
C GLU A 173 0.24 -19.24 9.15
N GLY A 174 0.63 -19.40 10.41
CA GLY A 174 1.74 -18.67 10.99
C GLY A 174 1.36 -17.44 11.79
N ALA A 175 0.09 -16.98 11.81
CA ALA A 175 -0.36 -15.99 12.78
C ALA A 175 -0.48 -16.60 14.18
N ASP A 176 0.04 -15.91 15.21
CA ASP A 176 -0.11 -16.34 16.62
C ASP A 176 -1.47 -15.99 17.20
N GLY A 177 -2.17 -15.03 16.61
CA GLY A 177 -3.50 -14.65 17.07
C GLY A 177 -4.20 -13.65 16.16
N PHE A 178 -5.53 -13.61 16.34
CA PHE A 178 -6.44 -12.70 15.65
C PHE A 178 -7.14 -11.85 16.69
N LEU A 179 -6.91 -10.54 16.67
CA LEU A 179 -7.43 -9.60 17.66
C LEU A 179 -8.55 -8.75 17.07
N CYS A 180 -9.72 -8.89 17.65
CA CYS A 180 -10.94 -8.15 17.29
C CYS A 180 -11.12 -7.02 18.30
N LEU A 181 -10.86 -5.78 17.89
CA LEU A 181 -10.70 -4.65 18.81
C LEU A 181 -11.99 -4.23 19.53
N GLU A 182 -13.15 -4.73 19.11
CA GLU A 182 -14.42 -4.56 19.83
C GLU A 182 -14.63 -5.62 20.92
N GLU A 183 -14.09 -6.84 20.69
CA GLU A 183 -14.36 -7.98 21.58
C GLU A 183 -13.17 -8.25 22.52
N ASP A 184 -11.95 -7.88 22.13
CA ASP A 184 -10.71 -8.26 22.81
C ASP A 184 -10.01 -7.08 23.53
N CYS A 185 -10.74 -6.00 23.85
CA CYS A 185 -10.23 -4.81 24.56
C CYS A 185 -10.96 -4.48 25.87
N GLY A 186 -11.36 -5.50 26.62
CA GLY A 186 -12.08 -5.33 27.87
C GLY A 186 -13.58 -5.09 27.70
N ALA A 187 -14.26 -4.70 28.78
CA ALA A 187 -15.69 -4.41 28.80
C ALA A 187 -15.99 -3.05 28.15
N TRP A 188 -17.28 -2.79 27.92
CA TRP A 188 -17.74 -1.49 27.40
C TRP A 188 -17.34 -0.34 28.32
N GLN A 189 -16.63 0.66 27.76
CA GLN A 189 -16.10 1.84 28.46
C GLN A 189 -15.19 1.54 29.66
N ASP A 190 -14.58 0.36 29.70
CA ASP A 190 -13.57 0.03 30.71
C ASP A 190 -12.18 0.51 30.21
N PHE A 191 -11.89 1.77 30.49
CA PHE A 191 -10.62 2.41 30.14
C PHE A 191 -9.42 1.93 30.98
N ASP A 192 -9.69 1.20 32.06
CA ASP A 192 -8.68 0.65 32.98
C ASP A 192 -8.46 -0.86 32.75
N ALA A 193 -9.11 -1.44 31.74
CA ALA A 193 -8.93 -2.85 31.39
C ALA A 193 -7.45 -3.19 31.11
N PRO A 194 -6.98 -4.39 31.51
CA PRO A 194 -5.57 -4.78 31.30
C PRO A 194 -5.15 -4.83 29.85
N GLU A 195 -6.09 -4.98 28.91
CA GLU A 195 -5.87 -4.96 27.47
C GLU A 195 -5.72 -3.54 26.91
N VAL A 196 -5.95 -2.51 27.71
CA VAL A 196 -5.95 -1.11 27.29
C VAL A 196 -4.69 -0.41 27.80
N VAL A 197 -4.14 0.49 26.97
CA VAL A 197 -3.07 1.43 27.33
C VAL A 197 -3.58 2.85 27.15
N LYS A 198 -3.47 3.65 28.21
CA LYS A 198 -3.69 5.09 28.18
C LYS A 198 -2.40 5.78 27.74
N VAL A 199 -2.48 6.60 26.69
CA VAL A 199 -1.34 7.33 26.11
C VAL A 199 -1.59 8.83 26.22
N GLU A 200 -0.70 9.54 26.90
CA GLU A 200 -0.71 10.99 26.94
C GLU A 200 0.00 11.56 25.70
N LEU A 201 -0.66 12.50 25.04
CA LEU A 201 -0.16 13.21 23.86
C LEU A 201 -0.26 14.74 24.14
N PRO A 202 0.71 15.33 24.88
CA PRO A 202 0.63 16.73 25.30
C PRO A 202 0.43 17.72 24.15
N ASP A 203 1.03 17.41 22.99
CA ASP A 203 0.96 18.25 21.79
C ASP A 203 -0.17 17.85 20.82
N GLY A 204 -1.04 16.92 21.21
CA GLY A 204 -2.19 16.51 20.41
C GLY A 204 -3.06 17.70 20.02
N LEU A 205 -3.54 17.72 18.80
CA LEU A 205 -4.30 18.84 18.22
C LEU A 205 -5.78 18.81 18.62
N LEU A 206 -6.33 17.61 18.80
CA LEU A 206 -7.74 17.39 19.15
C LEU A 206 -7.92 16.95 20.60
N HIS A 207 -7.18 15.92 21.03
CA HIS A 207 -7.21 15.41 22.39
C HIS A 207 -5.80 15.28 22.96
N LYS A 208 -5.71 15.29 24.30
CA LYS A 208 -4.44 15.14 25.02
C LYS A 208 -4.21 13.71 25.53
N THR A 209 -5.17 12.83 25.34
CA THR A 209 -5.14 11.45 25.81
C THR A 209 -5.84 10.55 24.82
N TYR A 210 -5.20 9.41 24.51
CA TYR A 210 -5.72 8.38 23.62
C TYR A 210 -5.59 7.00 24.27
N TYR A 211 -6.43 6.06 23.85
CA TYR A 211 -6.46 4.69 24.36
C TYR A 211 -6.23 3.70 23.21
N PHE A 212 -5.37 2.74 23.46
CA PHE A 212 -4.96 1.75 22.49
C PHE A 212 -5.14 0.34 23.06
N ASN A 213 -5.32 -0.65 22.17
CA ASN A 213 -5.06 -2.03 22.56
C ASN A 213 -3.58 -2.18 22.96
N ARG A 214 -3.31 -2.89 24.06
CA ARG A 214 -1.96 -3.04 24.61
C ARG A 214 -1.00 -3.72 23.63
N ILE A 215 -1.43 -4.81 22.96
CA ILE A 215 -0.58 -5.53 22.01
C ILE A 215 -0.21 -4.62 20.82
N LEU A 216 -1.16 -3.81 20.33
CA LEU A 216 -0.88 -2.84 19.26
C LEU A 216 0.14 -1.79 19.70
N TYR A 217 -0.07 -1.22 20.89
CA TYR A 217 0.78 -0.13 21.36
C TYR A 217 2.20 -0.59 21.70
N GLU A 218 2.33 -1.76 22.35
CA GLU A 218 3.60 -2.33 22.79
C GLU A 218 4.32 -3.16 21.70
N ALA A 219 3.69 -3.41 20.55
CA ALA A 219 4.33 -4.14 19.44
C ALA A 219 5.63 -3.47 19.00
N ASP A 220 6.65 -4.26 18.70
CA ASP A 220 7.92 -3.75 18.14
C ASP A 220 7.70 -3.19 16.74
N VAL A 221 6.83 -3.86 15.95
CA VAL A 221 6.53 -3.48 14.57
C VAL A 221 5.03 -3.53 14.32
N VAL A 222 4.50 -2.45 13.75
CA VAL A 222 3.14 -2.38 13.19
C VAL A 222 3.22 -2.17 11.69
N ILE A 223 2.60 -3.08 10.93
CA ILE A 223 2.51 -3.03 9.47
C ILE A 223 1.05 -2.71 9.11
N SER A 224 0.83 -1.53 8.53
CA SER A 224 -0.48 -1.15 7.99
C SER A 224 -0.66 -1.71 6.58
N ILE A 225 -1.77 -2.40 6.35
CA ILE A 225 -2.12 -2.97 5.04
C ILE A 225 -3.45 -2.36 4.58
N PRO A 226 -3.46 -1.13 4.02
CA PRO A 226 -4.66 -0.47 3.51
C PRO A 226 -5.02 -0.95 2.10
N THR A 227 -6.27 -0.68 1.69
CA THR A 227 -6.68 -0.70 0.27
C THR A 227 -6.49 0.67 -0.38
N LEU A 228 -6.18 0.68 -1.68
CA LEU A 228 -6.11 1.91 -2.48
C LEU A 228 -7.52 2.39 -2.82
N LYS A 229 -8.08 3.29 -2.02
CA LYS A 229 -9.44 3.81 -2.23
C LYS A 229 -9.58 5.25 -1.78
N THR A 230 -10.56 5.95 -2.37
CA THR A 230 -10.94 7.28 -1.92
C THR A 230 -11.95 7.23 -0.77
N SER A 231 -12.08 8.36 -0.09
CA SER A 231 -12.96 8.54 1.05
C SER A 231 -13.48 9.96 1.09
N SER A 232 -14.78 10.14 1.24
CA SER A 232 -15.41 11.47 1.31
C SER A 232 -14.98 12.32 2.50
N GLY A 233 -14.29 11.73 3.48
CA GLY A 233 -13.88 12.48 4.68
C GLY A 233 -12.47 13.04 4.62
N VAL A 234 -11.56 12.33 3.93
CA VAL A 234 -10.12 12.65 3.93
C VAL A 234 -9.47 12.35 2.58
N VAL A 235 -10.26 12.34 1.52
CA VAL A 235 -9.85 12.13 0.13
C VAL A 235 -9.31 10.72 -0.13
N VAL A 236 -8.24 10.27 0.52
CA VAL A 236 -7.59 8.98 0.30
C VAL A 236 -7.58 8.14 1.57
N THR A 237 -7.83 6.84 1.44
CA THR A 237 -7.53 5.87 2.49
C THR A 237 -6.13 5.33 2.24
N GLY A 238 -5.19 5.74 3.07
CA GLY A 238 -3.82 5.27 3.07
C GLY A 238 -3.50 4.48 4.33
N GLY A 239 -2.21 4.24 4.55
CA GLY A 239 -1.71 3.51 5.73
C GLY A 239 -2.01 4.21 7.04
N ILE A 240 -1.95 5.53 7.06
CA ILE A 240 -2.18 6.36 8.24
C ILE A 240 -3.63 6.32 8.68
N LYS A 241 -4.58 6.61 7.76
CA LYS A 241 -6.00 6.52 8.06
C LYS A 241 -6.43 5.10 8.44
N ASN A 242 -5.86 4.07 7.80
CA ASN A 242 -6.19 2.68 8.11
C ASN A 242 -5.98 2.35 9.60
N VAL A 243 -4.89 2.80 10.18
CA VAL A 243 -4.64 2.58 11.62
C VAL A 243 -5.41 3.57 12.48
N SER A 244 -5.43 4.85 12.14
CA SER A 244 -6.05 5.89 12.98
C SER A 244 -7.57 5.76 13.13
N ILE A 245 -8.25 5.10 12.18
CA ILE A 245 -9.68 4.84 12.22
C ILE A 245 -9.99 3.36 12.54
N GLY A 246 -9.17 2.44 12.04
CA GLY A 246 -9.40 1.01 12.17
C GLY A 246 -8.93 0.40 13.49
N THR A 247 -8.05 1.06 14.25
CA THR A 247 -7.53 0.50 15.50
C THR A 247 -8.06 1.10 16.80
N PRO A 248 -8.72 2.28 16.84
CA PRO A 248 -9.41 2.68 18.06
C PRO A 248 -10.40 1.58 18.50
N PRO A 249 -10.29 1.03 19.74
CA PRO A 249 -11.16 -0.04 20.20
C PRO A 249 -12.64 0.36 20.22
N GLY A 250 -13.51 -0.41 19.56
CA GLY A 250 -14.92 -0.09 19.42
C GLY A 250 -15.67 -0.09 20.75
N ASN A 251 -15.24 -0.91 21.74
CA ASN A 251 -15.79 -0.92 23.08
C ASN A 251 -15.46 0.35 23.88
N LEU A 252 -14.41 1.09 23.53
CA LEU A 252 -14.04 2.37 24.16
C LEU A 252 -14.57 3.58 23.37
N TYR A 253 -14.55 3.49 22.04
CA TYR A 253 -14.81 4.59 21.12
C TYR A 253 -16.11 4.45 20.30
N GLY A 254 -16.85 3.38 20.50
CA GLY A 254 -18.12 3.12 19.84
C GLY A 254 -19.29 3.95 20.37
N VAL A 255 -20.44 3.85 19.71
CA VAL A 255 -21.68 4.58 20.06
C VAL A 255 -22.42 3.91 21.20
N ALA A 256 -22.48 2.58 21.20
CA ALA A 256 -23.16 1.76 22.20
C ALA A 256 -22.56 0.35 22.24
N PRO A 257 -22.81 -0.44 23.31
CA PRO A 257 -22.24 -1.80 23.44
C PRO A 257 -22.59 -2.74 22.28
N ASP A 258 -23.75 -2.54 21.65
CA ASP A 258 -24.26 -3.28 20.50
C ASP A 258 -24.01 -2.55 19.15
N ASN A 259 -23.36 -1.39 19.20
CA ASN A 259 -23.02 -0.58 18.03
C ASN A 259 -21.57 -0.08 18.14
N PRO A 260 -20.59 -0.86 17.71
CA PRO A 260 -19.17 -0.51 17.75
C PRO A 260 -18.79 0.56 16.73
N SER A 261 -19.77 1.10 15.99
CA SER A 261 -19.53 2.20 15.05
C SER A 261 -18.83 3.37 15.75
N LYS A 262 -17.62 3.69 15.30
CA LYS A 262 -16.73 4.71 15.88
C LYS A 262 -17.10 6.14 15.48
N THR A 263 -18.25 6.32 14.79
CA THR A 263 -18.68 7.61 14.24
C THR A 263 -19.02 8.66 15.30
N ALA A 264 -19.23 8.25 16.54
CA ALA A 264 -19.57 9.18 17.63
C ALA A 264 -18.34 9.86 18.26
N MET A 265 -17.23 9.16 18.36
CA MET A 265 -16.01 9.67 19.03
C MET A 265 -14.91 10.03 18.04
N VAL A 266 -14.75 9.25 16.99
CA VAL A 266 -14.00 9.68 15.81
C VAL A 266 -14.92 10.60 15.05
N SER A 267 -14.88 11.88 15.37
CA SER A 267 -15.75 12.86 14.72
C SER A 267 -15.52 12.82 13.22
N HIS A 268 -16.49 12.24 12.51
CA HIS A 268 -16.57 12.37 11.07
C HIS A 268 -17.15 13.76 10.68
N LYS A 269 -17.09 14.73 11.60
CA LYS A 269 -17.37 16.12 11.30
C LYS A 269 -16.24 16.70 10.48
N ILE A 270 -16.38 16.57 9.21
CA ILE A 270 -15.45 16.99 8.18
C ILE A 270 -15.31 18.53 8.14
N THR A 271 -16.37 19.24 8.53
CA THR A 271 -16.50 20.69 8.35
C THR A 271 -15.46 21.54 9.09
N ASP A 272 -14.85 21.01 10.15
CA ASP A 272 -13.93 21.78 11.00
C ASP A 272 -12.53 21.16 11.09
N GLY A 273 -12.19 20.22 10.18
CA GLY A 273 -10.89 19.50 10.19
C GLY A 273 -10.69 18.61 11.42
N GLU A 274 -11.75 18.25 12.15
CA GLU A 274 -11.65 17.39 13.32
C GLU A 274 -11.16 15.99 12.96
N LEU A 275 -11.61 15.46 11.81
CA LEU A 275 -11.18 14.13 11.36
C LEU A 275 -9.68 14.10 11.01
N ASP A 276 -9.18 15.14 10.37
CA ASP A 276 -7.75 15.26 10.04
C ASP A 276 -6.90 15.36 11.31
N ARG A 277 -7.35 16.15 12.31
CA ARG A 277 -6.69 16.26 13.62
C ARG A 277 -6.75 14.95 14.41
N TRP A 278 -7.88 14.22 14.36
CA TRP A 278 -7.98 12.90 14.96
C TRP A 278 -6.95 11.94 14.34
N ILE A 279 -6.89 11.88 13.00
CA ILE A 279 -5.98 11.00 12.27
C ILE A 279 -4.53 11.36 12.61
N TYR A 280 -4.20 12.65 12.63
CA TYR A 280 -2.88 13.14 13.03
C TYR A 280 -2.53 12.68 14.45
N ASP A 281 -3.35 13.01 15.45
CA ASP A 281 -3.08 12.73 16.86
C ASP A 281 -2.94 11.22 17.12
N TYR A 282 -3.88 10.42 16.62
CA TYR A 282 -3.87 8.98 16.86
C TYR A 282 -2.66 8.31 16.20
N TYR A 283 -2.30 8.76 15.01
CA TYR A 283 -1.09 8.30 14.33
C TYR A 283 0.18 8.73 15.08
N MET A 284 0.28 9.98 15.51
CA MET A 284 1.44 10.48 16.26
C MET A 284 1.61 9.78 17.61
N ALA A 285 0.52 9.37 18.26
CA ALA A 285 0.57 8.59 19.49
C ALA A 285 1.13 7.17 19.28
N ARG A 286 0.92 6.56 18.11
CA ARG A 286 1.48 5.25 17.71
C ARG A 286 1.69 5.17 16.20
N PRO A 287 2.81 5.69 15.67
CA PRO A 287 3.13 5.56 14.26
C PRO A 287 3.30 4.10 13.82
N VAL A 288 3.05 3.82 12.55
CA VAL A 288 3.36 2.52 11.95
C VAL A 288 4.80 2.46 11.47
N ASN A 289 5.35 1.26 11.39
CA ASN A 289 6.72 1.03 10.98
C ASN A 289 6.85 0.69 9.50
N TYR A 290 5.75 0.23 8.89
CA TYR A 290 5.70 -0.14 7.47
C TYR A 290 4.28 -0.03 6.93
N VAL A 291 4.15 0.32 5.65
CA VAL A 291 2.87 0.32 4.93
C VAL A 291 2.99 -0.55 3.69
N ILE A 292 2.00 -1.42 3.44
CA ILE A 292 1.86 -2.18 2.20
C ILE A 292 0.44 -1.98 1.69
N VAL A 293 0.30 -1.27 0.58
CA VAL A 293 -1.00 -0.90 0.00
C VAL A 293 -1.46 -1.98 -0.97
N ASP A 294 -2.64 -2.54 -0.72
CA ASP A 294 -3.37 -3.34 -1.70
C ASP A 294 -4.05 -2.39 -2.71
N GLY A 295 -3.46 -2.29 -3.87
CA GLY A 295 -3.98 -1.60 -5.04
C GLY A 295 -4.27 -2.57 -6.20
N LEU A 296 -4.49 -3.87 -5.94
CA LEU A 296 -4.93 -4.81 -6.97
C LEU A 296 -6.22 -4.32 -7.60
N GLN A 297 -7.25 -4.15 -6.75
CA GLN A 297 -8.49 -3.49 -7.08
C GLN A 297 -8.60 -2.22 -6.25
N GLY A 298 -8.58 -1.04 -6.89
CA GLY A 298 -8.90 0.21 -6.23
C GLY A 298 -10.42 0.43 -6.15
N PHE A 299 -10.84 1.40 -5.32
CA PHE A 299 -12.24 1.79 -5.20
C PHE A 299 -12.41 3.30 -5.09
N GLN A 300 -13.18 3.90 -6.02
CA GLN A 300 -13.52 5.31 -5.96
C GLN A 300 -14.83 5.57 -5.21
N SER A 301 -15.10 6.81 -4.84
CA SER A 301 -16.33 7.20 -4.12
C SER A 301 -16.57 6.46 -2.80
N GLY A 302 -15.46 5.97 -2.17
CA GLY A 302 -15.50 5.24 -0.91
C GLY A 302 -15.91 6.09 0.32
N PRO A 303 -15.72 5.54 1.52
CA PRO A 303 -14.93 4.35 1.85
C PRO A 303 -15.60 3.00 1.62
N VAL A 304 -16.92 2.96 1.39
CA VAL A 304 -17.72 1.76 1.15
C VAL A 304 -18.71 2.05 0.01
N PRO A 305 -19.24 1.03 -0.71
CA PRO A 305 -20.22 1.28 -1.76
C PRO A 305 -21.55 1.76 -1.17
N MET A 306 -22.30 2.53 -1.94
CA MET A 306 -23.63 3.05 -1.54
C MET A 306 -24.78 2.17 -2.01
N SER A 307 -24.53 1.27 -2.95
CA SER A 307 -25.51 0.35 -3.53
C SER A 307 -24.81 -0.78 -4.26
N HIS A 308 -25.58 -1.81 -4.62
CA HIS A 308 -25.10 -2.90 -5.47
C HIS A 308 -24.47 -2.41 -6.78
N GLU A 309 -25.12 -1.48 -7.48
CA GLU A 309 -24.59 -0.91 -8.72
C GLU A 309 -23.24 -0.22 -8.49
N ARG A 310 -23.12 0.57 -7.42
CA ARG A 310 -21.89 1.29 -7.07
C ARG A 310 -20.78 0.34 -6.64
N LYS A 311 -21.09 -0.80 -6.06
CA LYS A 311 -20.12 -1.86 -5.76
C LYS A 311 -19.31 -2.25 -7.00
N GLU A 312 -19.97 -2.33 -8.17
CA GLU A 312 -19.30 -2.73 -9.41
C GLU A 312 -18.73 -1.53 -10.19
N THR A 313 -19.49 -0.44 -10.31
CA THR A 313 -19.09 0.71 -11.14
C THR A 313 -17.97 1.54 -10.55
N ASP A 314 -17.76 1.49 -9.23
CA ASP A 314 -16.71 2.23 -8.55
C ASP A 314 -15.40 1.44 -8.38
N LYS A 315 -15.35 0.18 -8.84
CA LYS A 315 -14.11 -0.61 -8.91
C LYS A 315 -13.14 -0.02 -9.93
N MET A 316 -11.89 0.10 -9.55
CA MET A 316 -10.80 0.64 -10.37
C MET A 316 -9.68 -0.41 -10.47
N ASN A 317 -9.60 -1.13 -11.59
CA ASN A 317 -8.51 -2.09 -11.80
C ASN A 317 -7.17 -1.34 -11.86
N MET A 318 -6.34 -1.46 -10.84
CA MET A 318 -5.03 -0.81 -10.76
C MET A 318 -3.89 -1.81 -10.95
N GLY A 319 -4.02 -3.01 -10.40
CA GLY A 319 -3.04 -4.08 -10.51
C GLY A 319 -1.69 -3.72 -9.88
N VAL A 320 -1.69 -2.99 -8.77
CA VAL A 320 -0.48 -2.54 -8.09
C VAL A 320 -0.44 -2.97 -6.63
N ILE A 321 0.77 -3.19 -6.12
CA ILE A 321 1.08 -3.24 -4.69
C ILE A 321 2.15 -2.18 -4.43
N MET A 322 1.97 -1.37 -3.38
CA MET A 322 2.94 -0.33 -3.02
C MET A 322 3.43 -0.55 -1.60
N GLY A 323 4.71 -0.29 -1.32
CA GLY A 323 5.24 -0.46 0.03
C GLY A 323 6.35 0.52 0.36
N GLY A 324 6.52 0.81 1.67
CA GLY A 324 7.56 1.68 2.18
C GLY A 324 7.53 1.81 3.70
N THR A 325 8.65 2.26 4.26
CA THR A 325 8.82 2.49 5.71
C THR A 325 8.24 3.81 6.20
N ASP A 326 8.06 4.77 5.29
CA ASP A 326 7.49 6.08 5.59
C ASP A 326 6.03 6.15 5.14
N ALA A 327 5.11 6.12 6.10
CA ALA A 327 3.68 6.14 5.83
C ALA A 327 3.20 7.44 5.17
N VAL A 328 3.84 8.58 5.46
CA VAL A 328 3.48 9.87 4.84
C VAL A 328 3.88 9.86 3.37
N ALA A 329 5.07 9.33 3.04
CA ALA A 329 5.50 9.15 1.66
C ALA A 329 4.58 8.18 0.90
N VAL A 330 4.22 7.03 1.49
CA VAL A 330 3.31 6.08 0.85
C VAL A 330 1.94 6.69 0.61
N ASP A 331 1.34 7.38 1.59
CA ASP A 331 0.03 8.02 1.45
C ASP A 331 0.07 9.19 0.44
N THR A 332 1.20 9.92 0.35
CA THR A 332 1.46 10.91 -0.69
C THR A 332 1.42 10.28 -2.09
N ILE A 333 2.10 9.14 -2.28
CA ILE A 333 2.07 8.42 -3.56
C ILE A 333 0.67 7.86 -3.84
N CYS A 334 -0.06 7.34 -2.84
CA CYS A 334 -1.45 6.91 -3.00
C CYS A 334 -2.35 8.04 -3.53
N SER A 335 -2.19 9.27 -3.00
CA SER A 335 -2.97 10.41 -3.46
C SER A 335 -2.65 10.76 -4.92
N LEU A 336 -1.38 10.81 -5.30
CA LEU A 336 -0.96 11.08 -6.68
C LEU A 336 -1.43 10.02 -7.68
N VAL A 337 -1.37 8.74 -7.31
CA VAL A 337 -1.83 7.61 -8.14
C VAL A 337 -3.35 7.64 -8.32
N THR A 338 -4.10 8.09 -7.31
CA THR A 338 -5.57 8.25 -7.38
C THR A 338 -6.01 9.59 -7.96
N GLY A 339 -5.07 10.44 -8.37
CA GLY A 339 -5.33 11.70 -9.08
C GLY A 339 -5.69 12.87 -8.16
N TRP A 340 -5.17 12.90 -6.93
CA TRP A 340 -5.40 13.97 -5.97
C TRP A 340 -4.10 14.66 -5.58
N ASP A 341 -4.17 15.99 -5.43
CA ASP A 341 -3.05 16.78 -4.92
C ASP A 341 -2.83 16.48 -3.44
N PRO A 342 -1.68 15.91 -3.05
CA PRO A 342 -1.40 15.58 -1.66
C PRO A 342 -1.35 16.80 -0.73
N GLU A 343 -1.04 18.01 -1.25
CA GLU A 343 -1.07 19.24 -0.48
C GLU A 343 -2.50 19.73 -0.16
N SER A 344 -3.50 19.17 -0.81
CA SER A 344 -4.91 19.44 -0.52
C SER A 344 -5.52 18.51 0.54
N ILE A 345 -4.74 17.57 1.10
CA ILE A 345 -5.21 16.56 2.06
C ILE A 345 -4.83 16.97 3.48
N GLY A 346 -5.82 17.25 4.32
CA GLY A 346 -5.63 17.88 5.62
C GLY A 346 -4.69 17.14 6.55
N TYR A 347 -4.89 15.82 6.78
CA TYR A 347 -4.01 15.06 7.67
C TYR A 347 -2.57 14.92 7.15
N LEU A 348 -2.37 14.87 5.82
CA LEU A 348 -1.01 14.85 5.24
C LEU A 348 -0.31 16.18 5.46
N ASN A 349 -1.01 17.31 5.34
CA ASN A 349 -0.43 18.62 5.61
C ASN A 349 -0.04 18.76 7.07
N LEU A 350 -0.91 18.35 8.01
CA LEU A 350 -0.59 18.37 9.44
C LEU A 350 0.67 17.54 9.76
N LEU A 351 0.85 16.39 9.08
CA LEU A 351 2.03 15.56 9.28
C LEU A 351 3.29 16.20 8.68
N ARG A 352 3.23 16.79 7.48
CA ARG A 352 4.37 17.49 6.86
C ARG A 352 4.80 18.71 7.67
N GLU A 353 3.83 19.49 8.17
CA GLU A 353 4.13 20.69 8.99
C GLU A 353 4.81 20.34 10.32
N ASN A 354 4.60 19.14 10.84
CA ASN A 354 5.08 18.71 12.16
C ASN A 354 6.13 17.60 12.10
N THR A 355 6.49 17.12 10.90
CA THR A 355 7.53 16.10 10.68
C THR A 355 8.32 16.48 9.42
N GLU A 356 9.51 15.94 9.23
CA GLU A 356 10.31 16.11 8.01
C GLU A 356 9.91 15.13 6.88
N ALA A 357 8.74 14.47 7.02
CA ALA A 357 8.29 13.43 6.11
C ALA A 357 7.45 13.98 4.95
N GLY A 358 7.46 13.29 3.82
CA GLY A 358 6.49 13.49 2.73
C GLY A 358 6.80 14.62 1.74
N GLU A 359 7.95 15.27 1.82
CA GLU A 359 8.40 16.18 0.77
C GLU A 359 8.72 15.40 -0.51
N LEU A 360 8.09 15.79 -1.63
CA LEU A 360 8.18 15.04 -2.89
C LEU A 360 9.61 14.88 -3.41
N GLU A 361 10.46 15.89 -3.18
CA GLU A 361 11.88 15.85 -3.56
C GLU A 361 12.64 14.78 -2.78
N SER A 362 12.20 14.47 -1.57
CA SER A 362 12.79 13.44 -0.70
C SER A 362 12.11 12.07 -0.83
N ILE A 363 11.14 11.91 -1.73
CA ILE A 363 10.51 10.61 -2.02
C ILE A 363 11.08 10.04 -3.31
N ARG A 364 11.68 8.86 -3.23
CA ARG A 364 12.07 8.06 -4.39
C ARG A 364 11.00 7.00 -4.68
N VAL A 365 10.55 6.92 -5.93
CA VAL A 365 9.65 5.86 -6.38
C VAL A 365 10.46 4.80 -7.14
N LYS A 366 10.39 3.54 -6.70
CA LYS A 366 10.99 2.38 -7.37
C LYS A 366 9.91 1.55 -8.06
N GLY A 367 10.23 1.02 -9.23
CA GLY A 367 9.31 0.18 -10.01
C GLY A 367 8.48 0.98 -10.99
N ALA A 368 7.15 0.89 -10.92
CA ALA A 368 6.28 1.61 -11.85
C ALA A 368 6.20 3.11 -11.54
N TYR A 369 6.13 3.93 -12.58
CA TYR A 369 6.04 5.38 -12.45
C TYR A 369 4.62 5.85 -12.11
N VAL A 370 4.52 6.90 -11.28
CA VAL A 370 3.25 7.42 -10.76
C VAL A 370 2.36 7.97 -11.87
N ASP A 371 2.90 8.73 -12.82
CA ASP A 371 2.16 9.32 -13.94
C ASP A 371 1.57 8.27 -14.90
N GLU A 372 2.25 7.12 -15.06
CA GLU A 372 1.76 5.99 -15.85
C GLU A 372 0.62 5.21 -15.18
N LEU A 373 0.55 5.28 -13.84
CA LEU A 373 -0.45 4.58 -13.03
C LEU A 373 -1.66 5.46 -12.72
N ARG A 374 -1.51 6.77 -12.77
CA ARG A 374 -2.52 7.74 -12.30
C ARG A 374 -3.86 7.54 -12.99
N LYS A 375 -4.89 7.40 -12.16
CA LYS A 375 -6.29 7.43 -12.57
C LYS A 375 -7.05 8.44 -11.74
N LYS A 376 -8.02 9.14 -12.33
CA LYS A 376 -8.90 10.07 -11.60
C LYS A 376 -9.93 9.26 -10.83
N PHE A 377 -9.71 9.06 -9.54
CA PHE A 377 -10.73 8.52 -8.62
C PHE A 377 -11.63 9.65 -8.15
N THR A 378 -12.91 9.41 -8.11
CA THR A 378 -13.88 10.36 -7.56
C THR A 378 -14.05 10.20 -6.05
N ILE A 379 -14.56 11.24 -5.38
CA ILE A 379 -15.08 11.18 -4.00
C ILE A 379 -16.55 11.57 -4.00
N ARG A 380 -17.34 11.09 -3.00
CA ARG A 380 -18.80 11.34 -2.96
C ARG A 380 -19.18 12.78 -2.77
N LYS A 381 -18.35 13.52 -2.05
CA LYS A 381 -18.58 14.89 -1.63
C LYS A 381 -17.36 15.73 -1.99
N PRO A 382 -17.18 16.08 -3.28
CA PRO A 382 -16.01 16.83 -3.73
C PRO A 382 -15.85 18.17 -3.01
N GLU A 383 -16.96 18.76 -2.55
CA GLU A 383 -16.99 20.02 -1.81
C GLU A 383 -16.34 19.95 -0.42
N LEU A 384 -16.05 18.75 0.08
CA LEU A 384 -15.49 18.55 1.43
C LEU A 384 -13.97 18.42 1.46
N GLY A 385 -13.30 18.44 0.34
CA GLY A 385 -11.84 18.46 0.34
C GLY A 385 -11.18 17.86 -0.88
N GLY A 386 -9.92 18.18 -1.01
CA GLY A 386 -9.04 17.72 -2.07
C GLY A 386 -9.12 18.54 -3.35
N ILE A 387 -7.97 18.66 -3.99
CA ILE A 387 -7.84 19.22 -5.34
C ILE A 387 -7.52 18.05 -6.26
N GLN A 388 -8.41 17.81 -7.24
CA GLN A 388 -8.19 16.75 -8.22
C GLN A 388 -7.21 17.24 -9.29
N LEU A 389 -6.20 16.41 -9.58
CA LEU A 389 -5.19 16.71 -10.57
C LEU A 389 -5.76 16.63 -11.99
N GLU A 390 -5.41 17.61 -12.80
CA GLU A 390 -5.59 17.52 -14.25
C GLU A 390 -4.49 16.66 -14.88
N ALA A 391 -4.79 16.06 -16.03
CA ALA A 391 -3.76 15.38 -16.78
C ALA A 391 -2.70 16.39 -17.21
N GLY A 392 -1.45 16.13 -16.90
CA GLY A 392 -0.30 16.98 -17.22
C GLY A 392 0.79 16.19 -17.91
N ASN A 393 1.55 16.89 -18.76
CA ASN A 393 2.83 16.37 -19.27
C ASN A 393 3.92 16.72 -18.24
N GLY A 394 4.95 15.91 -18.18
CA GLY A 394 6.15 16.23 -17.42
C GLY A 394 6.82 17.52 -17.91
N PRO A 395 7.76 18.08 -17.13
CA PRO A 395 8.52 19.27 -17.50
C PRO A 395 9.27 19.07 -18.83
N SER A 396 9.54 20.15 -19.57
CA SER A 396 10.45 20.04 -20.71
C SER A 396 11.86 19.64 -20.24
N LEU A 397 12.61 18.91 -21.06
CA LEU A 397 13.96 18.47 -20.73
C LEU A 397 14.85 18.48 -21.98
N GLU A 398 15.88 19.31 -21.97
CA GLU A 398 17.04 19.21 -22.82
C GLU A 398 18.23 18.82 -21.96
N ALA A 399 19.05 17.88 -22.36
CA ALA A 399 20.19 17.44 -21.59
C ALA A 399 21.32 16.93 -22.49
N GLU A 400 22.55 17.12 -22.02
CA GLU A 400 23.76 16.54 -22.58
C GLU A 400 24.52 15.85 -21.44
N ALA A 401 25.19 14.76 -21.74
CA ALA A 401 26.03 14.04 -20.82
C ALA A 401 27.37 13.71 -21.47
N GLY A 402 28.42 13.82 -20.70
CA GLY A 402 29.76 13.41 -21.08
C GLY A 402 30.47 12.74 -19.91
N ARG A 403 31.51 11.97 -20.20
CA ARG A 403 32.32 11.35 -19.17
C ARG A 403 33.82 11.59 -19.35
N ASN A 404 34.50 11.60 -18.21
CA ASN A 404 35.97 11.60 -18.16
C ASN A 404 36.42 10.58 -17.10
N GLY A 405 36.80 9.36 -17.54
CA GLY A 405 37.01 8.25 -16.64
C GLY A 405 35.71 7.88 -15.90
N ASP A 406 35.78 7.81 -14.56
CA ASP A 406 34.63 7.56 -13.69
C ASP A 406 33.82 8.82 -13.36
N GLN A 407 34.20 9.98 -13.91
CA GLN A 407 33.43 11.22 -13.75
C GLN A 407 32.36 11.32 -14.84
N LEU A 408 31.10 11.50 -14.44
CA LEU A 408 29.96 11.80 -15.29
C LEU A 408 29.59 13.28 -15.11
N GLU A 409 29.55 14.02 -16.22
CA GLU A 409 29.15 15.42 -16.28
C GLU A 409 27.83 15.54 -17.04
N ILE A 410 26.81 16.13 -16.43
CA ILE A 410 25.48 16.29 -17.01
C ILE A 410 25.12 17.77 -16.99
N GLN A 411 24.75 18.32 -18.14
CA GLN A 411 24.16 19.65 -18.27
C GLN A 411 22.71 19.47 -18.74
N TYR A 412 21.78 20.18 -18.10
CA TYR A 412 20.37 20.09 -18.50
C TYR A 412 19.66 21.44 -18.39
N LYS A 413 18.63 21.59 -19.23
CA LYS A 413 17.64 22.67 -19.19
C LYS A 413 16.26 22.07 -19.07
N THR A 414 15.47 22.63 -18.16
CA THR A 414 14.11 22.13 -17.90
C THR A 414 13.12 23.28 -17.69
N GLY A 415 11.82 22.96 -17.77
CA GLY A 415 10.76 23.93 -17.52
C GLY A 415 10.72 24.37 -16.06
N GLU A 416 10.16 25.57 -15.81
CA GLU A 416 10.06 26.18 -14.47
C GLU A 416 9.25 25.33 -13.48
N ASN A 417 8.40 24.41 -13.97
CA ASN A 417 7.61 23.51 -13.14
C ASN A 417 8.36 22.25 -12.66
N ALA A 418 9.61 22.05 -13.08
CA ALA A 418 10.43 20.94 -12.61
C ALA A 418 10.89 21.17 -11.17
N CYS A 419 10.75 20.18 -10.31
CA CYS A 419 11.16 20.27 -8.91
C CYS A 419 12.17 19.19 -8.52
N LYS A 420 12.24 18.06 -9.24
CA LYS A 420 13.09 16.93 -8.90
C LYS A 420 13.79 16.36 -10.12
N THR A 421 15.07 15.99 -9.97
CA THR A 421 15.88 15.30 -10.98
C THR A 421 16.40 13.98 -10.41
N GLU A 422 16.27 12.90 -11.19
CA GLU A 422 16.90 11.61 -10.91
C GLU A 422 17.81 11.21 -12.06
N ILE A 423 18.92 10.51 -11.76
CA ILE A 423 19.87 10.00 -12.74
C ILE A 423 20.07 8.51 -12.52
N PHE A 424 20.01 7.78 -13.62
CA PHE A 424 20.30 6.34 -13.66
C PHE A 424 21.41 6.10 -14.69
N VAL A 425 22.30 5.15 -14.39
CA VAL A 425 23.30 4.65 -15.34
C VAL A 425 23.10 3.15 -15.49
N ASP A 426 22.85 2.70 -16.71
CA ASP A 426 22.47 1.30 -17.04
C ASP A 426 21.26 0.81 -16.22
N GLY A 427 20.29 1.71 -15.99
CA GLY A 427 19.12 1.46 -15.14
C GLY A 427 19.39 1.47 -13.63
N ILE A 428 20.64 1.70 -13.19
CA ILE A 428 21.04 1.72 -11.79
C ILE A 428 21.00 3.17 -11.28
N PHE A 429 20.26 3.40 -10.21
CA PHE A 429 20.11 4.72 -9.57
C PHE A 429 21.45 5.28 -9.09
N GLN A 430 21.73 6.53 -9.47
CA GLN A 430 22.96 7.24 -9.11
C GLN A 430 22.74 8.57 -8.38
N TYR A 431 21.59 9.23 -8.59
CA TYR A 431 21.33 10.54 -8.01
C TYR A 431 19.84 10.85 -7.93
N SER A 432 19.46 11.56 -6.87
CA SER A 432 18.19 12.28 -6.76
C SER A 432 18.39 13.57 -6.00
N GLY A 433 17.77 14.63 -6.46
CA GLY A 433 17.82 15.95 -5.81
C GLY A 433 16.84 16.93 -6.40
N GLY A 434 16.70 18.08 -5.73
CA GLY A 434 15.95 19.20 -6.26
C GLY A 434 16.52 19.68 -7.59
N THR A 435 15.68 20.27 -8.43
CA THR A 435 16.08 20.73 -9.78
C THR A 435 16.05 22.24 -9.92
N VAL A 436 16.87 22.75 -10.81
CA VAL A 436 16.90 24.15 -11.25
C VAL A 436 16.71 24.21 -12.78
N ALA A 437 16.24 25.34 -13.30
CA ALA A 437 15.92 25.50 -14.73
C ALA A 437 17.10 25.21 -15.67
N ASP A 438 18.31 25.67 -15.28
CA ASP A 438 19.58 25.35 -15.93
C ASP A 438 20.49 24.68 -14.89
N GLY A 439 20.72 23.38 -15.00
CA GLY A 439 21.44 22.59 -14.00
C GLY A 439 22.69 21.92 -14.55
N GLU A 440 23.68 21.78 -13.68
CA GLU A 440 24.87 20.98 -13.89
C GLU A 440 25.03 20.00 -12.74
N ILE A 441 25.23 18.72 -13.06
CA ILE A 441 25.42 17.64 -12.09
C ILE A 441 26.73 16.92 -12.45
N GLN A 442 27.60 16.78 -11.45
CA GLN A 442 28.84 16.00 -11.58
C GLN A 442 28.80 14.83 -10.60
N LEU A 443 28.96 13.62 -11.12
CA LEU A 443 28.93 12.40 -10.33
C LEU A 443 30.21 11.61 -10.52
N ASN A 444 30.75 11.06 -9.44
CA ASN A 444 31.83 10.08 -9.51
C ASN A 444 31.24 8.68 -9.37
N ILE A 445 31.26 7.90 -10.45
CA ILE A 445 30.64 6.57 -10.53
C ILE A 445 31.74 5.53 -10.80
N PRO A 446 32.23 4.83 -9.78
CA PRO A 446 33.23 3.79 -9.96
C PRO A 446 32.76 2.72 -10.97
N GLY A 447 33.62 2.40 -11.92
CA GLY A 447 33.34 1.46 -13.00
C GLY A 447 32.73 2.06 -14.27
N LEU A 448 32.44 3.36 -14.28
CA LEU A 448 31.89 4.06 -15.48
C LEU A 448 32.91 4.15 -16.64
N SER A 449 34.19 4.09 -16.35
CA SER A 449 35.26 4.23 -17.36
C SER A 449 35.35 3.05 -18.34
N ALA A 450 34.70 1.92 -18.05
CA ALA A 450 34.76 0.72 -18.85
C ALA A 450 33.52 0.57 -19.75
N GLY A 451 33.68 0.71 -21.06
CA GLY A 451 32.60 0.45 -22.02
C GLY A 451 31.73 1.65 -22.37
N THR A 452 30.60 1.42 -23.02
CA THR A 452 29.55 2.39 -23.31
C THR A 452 28.44 2.21 -22.32
N HIS A 453 27.92 3.31 -21.75
CA HIS A 453 26.89 3.30 -20.73
C HIS A 453 25.70 4.15 -21.14
N GLU A 454 24.50 3.69 -20.74
CA GLU A 454 23.27 4.44 -20.92
C GLU A 454 23.03 5.33 -19.68
N VAL A 455 23.01 6.65 -19.89
CA VAL A 455 22.69 7.63 -18.84
C VAL A 455 21.26 8.12 -19.07
N GLN A 456 20.36 7.81 -18.14
CA GLN A 456 19.00 8.31 -18.15
C GLN A 456 18.85 9.43 -17.14
N ILE A 457 18.42 10.60 -17.61
CA ILE A 457 18.08 11.78 -16.81
C ILE A 457 16.56 11.87 -16.80
N VAL A 458 15.95 11.92 -15.60
CA VAL A 458 14.51 12.02 -15.40
C VAL A 458 14.23 13.26 -14.56
N VAL A 459 13.39 14.15 -15.07
CA VAL A 459 12.90 15.32 -14.34
C VAL A 459 11.41 15.17 -14.05
N TYR A 460 11.00 15.66 -12.91
CA TYR A 460 9.63 15.56 -12.42
C TYR A 460 9.10 16.93 -12.01
N ASP A 461 7.80 17.13 -12.23
CA ASP A 461 7.07 18.20 -11.56
C ASP A 461 6.61 17.76 -10.15
N ARG A 462 5.95 18.68 -9.40
CA ARG A 462 5.45 18.44 -8.05
C ARG A 462 4.36 17.36 -7.97
N PHE A 463 3.86 16.84 -9.09
CA PHE A 463 2.88 15.76 -9.16
C PHE A 463 3.48 14.47 -9.69
N LEU A 464 4.81 14.40 -9.79
CA LEU A 464 5.55 13.29 -10.38
C LEU A 464 5.15 12.97 -11.82
N ASN A 465 4.68 13.96 -12.60
CA ASN A 465 4.69 13.85 -14.04
C ASN A 465 6.15 13.95 -14.52
N LYS A 466 6.59 12.96 -15.29
CA LYS A 466 7.99 12.86 -15.66
C LYS A 466 8.27 13.19 -17.13
N THR A 467 9.47 13.64 -17.38
CA THR A 467 10.12 13.60 -18.69
C THR A 467 11.49 12.97 -18.53
N ALA A 468 11.82 12.04 -19.41
CA ALA A 468 13.09 11.34 -19.38
C ALA A 468 13.85 11.53 -20.69
N LYS A 469 15.19 11.61 -20.59
CA LYS A 469 16.11 11.60 -21.73
C LYS A 469 17.21 10.60 -21.45
N THR A 470 17.50 9.77 -22.46
CA THR A 470 18.58 8.80 -22.43
C THR A 470 19.70 9.21 -23.37
N ILE A 471 20.93 9.09 -22.91
CA ILE A 471 22.16 9.50 -23.63
C ILE A 471 23.19 8.38 -23.46
N GLU A 472 23.86 8.01 -24.52
CA GLU A 472 25.01 7.11 -24.47
C GLU A 472 26.31 7.91 -24.23
N VAL A 473 27.15 7.41 -23.31
CA VAL A 473 28.44 8.04 -22.93
C VAL A 473 29.60 7.05 -22.98
#